data_2840f37f87b1f97cfb027589871006d2
#
_entry.id   2840f37f87b1f97cfb027589871006d2
#
_cell.length_a   1.000
_cell.length_b   1.000
_cell.length_c   1.000
_cell.angle_alpha   90.00
_cell.angle_beta   90.00
_cell.angle_gamma   90.00
#
_symmetry.space_group_name_H-M   'P 1'
#
loop_
_entity.id
_entity.type
_entity.pdbx_description
1 polymer ?
#
loop_
_entity_poly.entity_id
_entity_poly.type
_entity_poly.pdbx_seq_one_letter_code
_entity_poly.pdbx_strand_id
1 'polypeptide(L)' 'MPKDKLSYLGNCIRQARNACNLTQQDLADQSHVAIKTIQMIEKGKINPSYEILYPLIKR' A
#
# COMPACT_ATOMS: atom_id res chain seq x y z
N MET A 1 2.95 -19.71 -1.16
CA MET A 1 3.47 -18.79 -0.13
C MET A 1 4.47 -17.82 -0.74
N PRO A 2 4.29 -16.51 -0.57
CA PRO A 2 5.26 -15.57 -1.12
C PRO A 2 6.61 -15.72 -0.42
N LYS A 3 7.67 -15.66 -1.20
CA LYS A 3 9.01 -15.73 -0.67
C LYS A 3 9.45 -14.38 -0.11
N ASP A 4 8.77 -13.35 -0.52
CA ASP A 4 9.18 -11.98 -0.28
C ASP A 4 8.13 -11.30 0.59
N LYS A 5 8.54 -10.88 1.78
CA LYS A 5 7.62 -10.21 2.69
C LYS A 5 7.10 -8.91 2.11
N LEU A 6 7.90 -8.24 1.30
CA LEU A 6 7.45 -6.98 0.68
C LEU A 6 6.35 -7.23 -0.33
N SER A 7 6.46 -8.32 -1.08
CA SER A 7 5.40 -8.67 -2.03
C SER A 7 4.11 -9.04 -1.30
N TYR A 8 4.24 -9.74 -0.19
CA TYR A 8 3.08 -10.10 0.62
C TYR A 8 2.39 -8.85 1.17
N LEU A 9 3.20 -7.92 1.69
CA LEU A 9 2.67 -6.67 2.23
C LEU A 9 1.96 -5.87 1.14
N GLY A 10 2.59 -5.75 -0.03
CA GLY A 10 2.00 -5.02 -1.14
C GLY A 10 0.69 -5.63 -1.59
N ASN A 11 0.62 -6.96 -1.59
CA ASN A 11 -0.60 -7.68 -1.94
C ASN A 11 -1.71 -7.40 -0.94
N CYS A 12 -1.39 -7.37 0.35
CA CYS A 12 -2.36 -7.08 1.40
C CYS A 12 -2.92 -5.67 1.24
N ILE A 13 -2.06 -4.72 0.95
CA ILE A 13 -2.49 -3.34 0.77
C ILE A 13 -3.39 -3.22 -0.45
N ARG A 14 -3.02 -3.87 -1.55
CA ARG A 14 -3.84 -3.83 -2.76
C ARG A 14 -5.20 -4.46 -2.53
N GLN A 15 -5.26 -5.58 -1.83
CA GLN A 15 -6.52 -6.25 -1.55
C GLN A 15 -7.41 -5.40 -0.66
N ALA A 16 -6.83 -4.78 0.35
CA ALA A 16 -7.59 -3.90 1.23
C ALA A 16 -8.12 -2.69 0.46
N ARG A 17 -7.29 -2.14 -0.42
CA ARG A 17 -7.70 -1.01 -1.25
C ARG A 17 -8.86 -1.39 -2.16
N ASN A 18 -8.77 -2.53 -2.82
CA ASN A 18 -9.82 -3.00 -3.71
C ASN A 18 -11.10 -3.31 -2.96
N ALA A 19 -10.98 -3.83 -1.75
CA ALA A 19 -12.15 -4.12 -0.92
C ALA A 19 -12.91 -2.85 -0.55
N CYS A 20 -12.22 -1.72 -0.51
CA CYS A 20 -12.83 -0.42 -0.23
C CYS A 20 -13.20 0.34 -1.51
N ASN A 21 -13.05 -0.30 -2.66
CA ASN A 21 -13.34 0.31 -3.97
C ASN A 21 -12.49 1.57 -4.22
N LEU A 22 -11.23 1.53 -3.80
CA LEU A 22 -10.33 2.67 -3.96
C LEU A 22 -9.33 2.40 -5.08
N THR A 23 -9.07 3.43 -5.88
CA THR A 23 -7.94 3.38 -6.81
C THR A 23 -6.66 3.71 -6.03
N GLN A 24 -5.51 3.53 -6.67
CA GLN A 24 -4.25 3.92 -6.05
C GLN A 24 -4.24 5.42 -5.76
N GLN A 25 -4.80 6.22 -6.68
CA GLN A 25 -4.86 7.66 -6.49
C GLN A 25 -5.78 8.01 -5.31
N ASP A 26 -6.90 7.31 -5.18
CA ASP A 26 -7.80 7.55 -4.05
C ASP A 26 -7.10 7.29 -2.73
N LEU A 27 -6.36 6.18 -2.65
CA LEU A 27 -5.64 5.84 -1.44
C LEU A 27 -4.55 6.86 -1.15
N ALA A 28 -3.84 7.30 -2.19
CA ALA A 28 -2.81 8.31 -2.05
C ALA A 28 -3.39 9.60 -1.47
N ASP A 29 -4.53 10.02 -2.00
CA ASP A 29 -5.17 11.26 -1.55
C ASP A 29 -5.62 11.15 -0.09
N GLN A 30 -6.20 10.01 0.28
CA GLN A 30 -6.73 9.83 1.63
C GLN A 30 -5.64 9.66 2.67
N SER A 31 -4.51 9.06 2.29
CA SER A 31 -3.44 8.77 3.23
C SER A 31 -2.34 9.82 3.23
N HIS A 32 -2.40 10.79 2.31
CA HIS A 32 -1.35 11.78 2.13
C HIS A 32 0.00 11.16 1.81
N VAL A 33 -0.04 10.03 1.13
CA VAL A 33 1.16 9.33 0.66
C VAL A 33 1.22 9.46 -0.85
N ALA A 34 2.40 9.71 -1.39
CA ALA A 34 2.56 9.87 -2.83
C ALA A 34 2.11 8.61 -3.56
N ILE A 35 1.41 8.78 -4.68
CA ILE A 35 0.91 7.64 -5.44
C ILE A 35 2.05 6.74 -5.89
N LYS A 36 3.20 7.31 -6.23
CA LYS A 36 4.35 6.52 -6.64
C LYS A 36 4.80 5.60 -5.51
N THR A 37 4.75 6.08 -4.27
CA THR A 37 5.10 5.27 -3.11
C THR A 37 4.14 4.09 -2.99
N ILE A 38 2.85 4.33 -3.16
CA ILE A 38 1.85 3.26 -3.09
C ILE A 38 2.10 2.24 -4.19
N GLN A 39 2.39 2.70 -5.40
CA GLN A 39 2.69 1.79 -6.51
C GLN A 39 3.89 0.91 -6.20
N MET A 40 4.92 1.48 -5.61
CA MET A 40 6.12 0.72 -5.28
C MET A 40 5.88 -0.27 -4.14
N ILE A 41 5.06 0.11 -3.16
CA ILE A 41 4.70 -0.81 -2.09
C ILE A 41 3.93 -2.00 -2.66
N GLU A 42 2.96 -1.73 -3.53
CA GLU A 42 2.14 -2.80 -4.10
C GLU A 42 2.94 -3.72 -5.01
N LYS A 43 4.02 -3.22 -5.58
CA LYS A 43 4.91 -4.05 -6.40
C LYS A 43 5.97 -4.79 -5.58
N GLY A 44 6.04 -4.52 -4.27
CA GLY A 44 7.06 -5.13 -3.43
C GLY A 44 8.45 -4.58 -3.67
N LYS A 45 8.55 -3.32 -4.10
CA LYS A 45 9.83 -2.73 -4.45
C LYS A 45 10.50 -2.00 -3.29
N ILE A 46 9.72 -1.58 -2.29
CA ILE A 46 10.28 -0.85 -1.15
C ILE A 46 9.71 -1.41 0.13
N ASN A 47 10.44 -1.14 1.22
CA ASN A 47 9.99 -1.49 2.56
C ASN A 47 9.49 -0.20 3.22
N PRO A 48 8.17 0.01 3.26
CA PRO A 48 7.66 1.26 3.81
C PRO A 48 7.91 1.36 5.31
N SER A 49 8.24 2.54 5.76
CA SER A 49 8.39 2.79 7.18
C SER A 49 7.02 2.80 7.84
N TYR A 50 7.01 2.68 9.17
CA TYR A 50 5.76 2.73 9.90
C TYR A 50 5.02 4.05 9.67
N GLU A 51 5.75 5.13 9.49
CA GLU A 51 5.15 6.44 9.25
C GLU A 51 4.35 6.47 7.95
N ILE A 52 4.81 5.71 6.95
CA ILE A 52 4.08 5.61 5.68
C ILE A 52 2.98 4.57 5.79
N LEU A 53 3.27 3.44 6.42
CA LEU A 53 2.33 2.32 6.47
C LEU A 53 1.12 2.63 7.33
N TYR A 54 1.31 3.32 8.43
CA TYR A 54 0.24 3.58 9.38
C TYR A 54 -0.96 4.30 8.77
N PRO A 55 -0.77 5.41 8.03
CA PRO A 55 -1.93 6.07 7.40
C PRO A 55 -2.59 5.22 6.32
N LEU A 56 -1.90 4.25 5.76
CA LEU A 56 -2.49 3.37 4.75
C LEU A 56 -3.42 2.34 5.36
N ILE A 57 -3.12 1.87 6.56
CA ILE A 57 -3.91 0.81 7.20
C ILE A 57 -4.92 1.35 8.19
N LYS A 58 -4.69 2.53 8.72
CA LYS A 58 -5.63 3.15 9.64
C LYS A 58 -6.62 4.00 8.84
N ARG A 59 -7.86 3.68 8.92
CA ARG A 59 -8.88 4.39 8.12
C ARG A 59 -10.04 4.84 8.97
#